data_64d1e60a2c6eb104641531096363584a
#
_entry.id   64d1e60a2c6eb104641531096363584a
#
_cell.length_a   1.000
_cell.length_b   1.000
_cell.length_c   1.000
_cell.angle_alpha   90.00
_cell.angle_beta   90.00
_cell.angle_gamma   90.00
#
_symmetry.space_group_name_H-M   'P 1'
#
loop_
_entity.id
_entity.type
_entity.pdbx_description
1 polymer ?
#
loop_
_entity_poly.entity_id
_entity_poly.type
_entity_poly.pdbx_seq_one_letter_code
_entity_poly.pdbx_strand_id
1 'polypeptide(L)'
;GDTIKIRGQQIRFGGIDAPESYYRGKKQTCIEDSNNVFCGKISKEKLKEKIGNNFLICKIEKNKDKYKRLVGECFIKEESLSVYMVKNGYAFDWPYYSNGKFANAQEYAKKNKLGFWNMKFEYPWIWKAKIRQNK
;
A
#
# COMPACT_ATOMS: atom_id res chain seq x y z
N GLY A 1 -0.04 0.23 4.84
CA GLY A 1 0.71 1.14 3.97
C GLY A 1 -0.10 1.77 2.84
N ASP A 2 -1.43 1.66 2.84
CA ASP A 2 -2.28 2.25 1.80
C ASP A 2 -3.47 3.02 2.36
N THR A 3 -3.49 3.24 3.68
CA THR A 3 -4.57 3.98 4.34
C THR A 3 -3.99 4.85 5.43
N ILE A 4 -4.48 6.08 5.50
CA ILE A 4 -4.10 7.02 6.56
C ILE A 4 -5.35 7.53 7.26
N LYS A 5 -5.14 8.18 8.41
CA LYS A 5 -6.22 8.80 9.16
C LYS A 5 -5.88 10.28 9.34
N ILE A 6 -6.76 11.17 8.88
CA ILE A 6 -6.61 12.61 9.05
C ILE A 6 -7.86 13.11 9.76
N ARG A 7 -7.68 13.77 10.91
CA ARG A 7 -8.77 14.33 11.71
C ARG A 7 -9.89 13.32 11.95
N GLY A 8 -9.50 12.08 12.26
CA GLY A 8 -10.45 11.01 12.51
C GLY A 8 -11.06 10.34 11.30
N GLN A 9 -10.77 10.82 10.09
CA GLN A 9 -11.29 10.21 8.86
C GLN A 9 -10.24 9.35 8.19
N GLN A 10 -10.64 8.14 7.78
CA GLN A 10 -9.77 7.24 7.03
C GLN A 10 -9.79 7.62 5.55
N ILE A 11 -8.60 7.67 4.97
CA ILE A 11 -8.41 7.87 3.53
C ILE A 11 -7.66 6.67 2.99
N ARG A 12 -8.33 5.91 2.11
CA ARG A 12 -7.73 4.78 1.39
C ARG A 12 -7.09 5.31 0.13
N PHE A 13 -5.80 5.01 -0.07
CA PHE A 13 -5.13 5.42 -1.30
C PHE A 13 -5.68 4.57 -2.45
N GLY A 14 -6.27 5.23 -3.45
CA GLY A 14 -6.89 4.55 -4.56
C GLY A 14 -5.87 3.97 -5.53
N GLY A 15 -6.16 2.79 -6.07
CA GLY A 15 -5.36 2.19 -7.14
C GLY A 15 -4.06 1.51 -6.71
N ILE A 16 -3.75 1.50 -5.41
CA ILE A 16 -2.63 0.73 -4.89
C ILE A 16 -3.12 -0.25 -3.83
N ASP A 17 -2.33 -1.27 -3.57
CA ASP A 17 -2.58 -2.20 -2.47
C ASP A 17 -1.25 -2.50 -1.77
N ALA A 18 -1.26 -2.52 -0.46
CA ALA A 18 -0.09 -2.78 0.35
C ALA A 18 -0.30 -4.03 1.20
N PRO A 19 0.80 -4.74 1.56
CA PRO A 19 0.67 -5.87 2.48
C PRO A 19 -0.05 -5.47 3.74
N GLU A 20 -0.85 -6.39 4.28
CA GLU A 20 -1.72 -6.12 5.42
C GLU A 20 -0.95 -6.21 6.73
N SER A 21 -0.99 -5.17 7.53
CA SER A 21 -0.47 -5.22 8.89
C SER A 21 -1.36 -6.10 9.77
N TYR A 22 -2.65 -6.15 9.46
CA TYR A 22 -3.62 -6.99 10.15
C TYR A 22 -4.88 -7.16 9.30
N TYR A 23 -5.29 -8.40 9.09
CA TYR A 23 -6.51 -8.71 8.34
C TYR A 23 -7.12 -10.00 8.89
N ARG A 24 -8.33 -9.89 9.45
CA ARG A 24 -9.07 -11.04 10.00
C ARG A 24 -8.21 -11.90 10.96
N GLY A 25 -7.51 -11.23 11.87
CA GLY A 25 -6.68 -11.88 12.88
C GLY A 25 -5.31 -12.33 12.40
N LYS A 26 -4.93 -12.03 11.16
CA LYS A 26 -3.65 -12.46 10.60
C LYS A 26 -2.82 -11.28 10.13
N LYS A 27 -1.50 -11.45 10.21
CA LYS A 27 -0.52 -10.47 9.75
C LYS A 27 0.15 -11.02 8.50
N GLN A 28 0.22 -10.22 7.45
CA GLN A 28 0.89 -10.66 6.22
C GLN A 28 2.40 -10.69 6.43
N THR A 29 3.01 -11.81 6.03
CA THR A 29 4.46 -11.99 6.09
C THR A 29 5.02 -12.19 4.69
N CYS A 30 6.30 -11.83 4.55
CA CYS A 30 7.10 -12.06 3.36
C CYS A 30 8.37 -12.80 3.79
N ILE A 31 9.15 -13.27 2.83
CA ILE A 31 10.39 -13.99 3.13
C ILE A 31 11.57 -13.18 2.62
N GLU A 32 12.44 -12.80 3.53
CA GLU A 32 13.68 -12.10 3.24
C GLU A 32 14.85 -12.95 3.75
N ASP A 33 15.72 -13.40 2.84
CA ASP A 33 16.90 -14.22 3.19
C ASP A 33 16.51 -15.42 4.08
N SER A 34 15.47 -16.15 3.69
CA SER A 34 14.93 -17.32 4.39
C SER A 34 14.25 -16.99 5.73
N ASN A 35 14.10 -15.73 6.08
CA ASN A 35 13.43 -15.29 7.30
C ASN A 35 12.06 -14.72 7.02
N ASN A 36 11.08 -15.07 7.84
CA ASN A 36 9.77 -14.44 7.78
C ASN A 36 9.83 -13.04 8.38
N VAL A 37 9.33 -12.06 7.63
CA VAL A 37 9.23 -10.68 8.11
C VAL A 37 7.79 -10.21 7.97
N PHE A 38 7.36 -9.31 8.84
CA PHE A 38 6.02 -8.74 8.79
C PHE A 38 6.00 -7.60 7.76
N CYS A 39 5.79 -7.96 6.50
CA CYS A 39 5.85 -6.96 5.41
C CYS A 39 4.71 -5.93 5.49
N GLY A 40 3.54 -6.32 6.01
CA GLY A 40 2.47 -5.35 6.25
C GLY A 40 2.88 -4.27 7.25
N LYS A 41 3.56 -4.67 8.31
CA LYS A 41 4.10 -3.73 9.31
C LYS A 41 5.17 -2.85 8.68
N ILE A 42 6.06 -3.43 7.88
CA ILE A 42 7.12 -2.67 7.19
C ILE A 42 6.51 -1.60 6.29
N SER A 43 5.52 -1.97 5.47
CA SER A 43 4.85 -1.02 4.60
C SER A 43 4.23 0.14 5.38
N LYS A 44 3.53 -0.18 6.46
CA LYS A 44 2.91 0.82 7.33
C LYS A 44 3.95 1.77 7.92
N GLU A 45 5.06 1.23 8.41
CA GLU A 45 6.13 2.04 9.00
C GLU A 45 6.80 2.92 7.97
N LYS A 46 7.02 2.43 6.75
CA LYS A 46 7.61 3.23 5.68
C LYS A 46 6.74 4.42 5.29
N LEU A 47 5.44 4.21 5.22
CA LEU A 47 4.52 5.30 4.97
C LEU A 47 4.56 6.33 6.11
N LYS A 48 4.53 5.85 7.34
CA LYS A 48 4.57 6.71 8.52
C LYS A 48 5.85 7.54 8.57
N GLU A 49 7.00 6.93 8.27
CA GLU A 49 8.29 7.63 8.21
C GLU A 49 8.28 8.71 7.11
N LYS A 50 7.75 8.37 5.95
CA LYS A 50 7.68 9.32 4.82
C LYS A 50 6.82 10.53 5.16
N ILE A 51 5.70 10.31 5.79
CA ILE A 51 4.80 11.40 6.19
C ILE A 51 5.48 12.28 7.25
N GLY A 52 6.05 11.67 8.30
CA GLY A 52 6.67 12.42 9.37
C GLY A 52 5.75 13.51 9.89
N ASN A 53 6.27 14.72 9.97
CA ASN A 53 5.52 15.91 10.39
C ASN A 53 5.10 16.80 9.20
N ASN A 54 5.10 16.26 7.99
CA ASN A 54 4.76 17.03 6.81
C ASN A 54 3.26 17.26 6.70
N PHE A 55 2.87 18.39 6.15
CA PHE A 55 1.49 18.62 5.75
C PHE A 55 1.14 17.78 4.53
N LEU A 56 -0.07 17.23 4.55
CA LEU A 56 -0.60 16.46 3.44
C LEU A 56 -1.72 17.23 2.76
N ILE A 57 -1.73 17.18 1.44
CA ILE A 57 -2.86 17.63 0.64
C ILE A 57 -3.38 16.42 -0.09
N CYS A 58 -4.66 16.10 0.12
CA CYS A 58 -5.27 14.91 -0.48
C CYS A 58 -6.34 15.32 -1.49
N LYS A 59 -6.29 14.71 -2.66
CA LYS A 59 -7.34 14.83 -3.67
C LYS A 59 -8.29 13.66 -3.46
N ILE A 60 -9.51 13.96 -3.02
CA ILE A 60 -10.48 12.94 -2.63
C ILE A 60 -11.42 12.65 -3.81
N GLU A 61 -11.66 11.37 -4.06
CA GLU A 61 -12.60 10.93 -5.09
C GLU A 61 -14.04 11.21 -4.67
N LYS A 62 -14.91 11.32 -5.65
CA LYS A 62 -16.32 11.65 -5.43
C LYS A 62 -17.03 10.62 -4.57
N ASN A 63 -16.76 9.34 -4.78
CA ASN A 63 -17.46 8.25 -4.10
C ASN A 63 -16.56 7.58 -3.07
N LYS A 64 -17.16 7.26 -1.93
CA LYS A 64 -16.49 6.44 -0.91
C LYS A 64 -16.43 4.98 -1.37
N ASP A 65 -15.52 4.20 -0.76
CA ASP A 65 -15.46 2.77 -1.04
C ASP A 65 -16.61 2.03 -0.33
N LYS A 66 -16.67 0.70 -0.52
CA LYS A 66 -17.74 -0.12 0.07
C LYS A 66 -17.71 -0.15 1.59
N TYR A 67 -16.61 0.26 2.22
CA TYR A 67 -16.48 0.37 3.68
C TYR A 67 -16.69 1.80 4.15
N LYS A 68 -17.20 2.67 3.29
CA LYS A 68 -17.49 4.09 3.57
C LYS A 68 -16.24 4.91 3.91
N ARG A 69 -15.08 4.46 3.48
CA ARG A 69 -13.84 5.24 3.59
C ARG A 69 -13.75 6.21 2.43
N LEU A 70 -13.15 7.36 2.68
CA LEU A 70 -12.75 8.24 1.60
C LEU A 70 -11.67 7.54 0.78
N VAL A 71 -11.68 7.76 -0.51
CA VAL A 71 -10.64 7.27 -1.41
C VAL A 71 -9.96 8.48 -2.03
N GLY A 72 -8.64 8.46 -2.07
CA GLY A 72 -7.94 9.60 -2.62
C GLY A 72 -6.46 9.36 -2.84
N GLU A 73 -5.81 10.41 -3.28
CA GLU A 73 -4.35 10.44 -3.45
C GLU A 73 -3.82 11.61 -2.65
N CYS A 74 -2.83 11.34 -1.80
CA CYS A 74 -2.27 12.34 -0.90
C CYS A 74 -0.86 12.71 -1.29
N PHE A 75 -0.50 13.95 -1.07
CA PHE A 75 0.76 14.52 -1.53
C PHE A 75 1.46 15.24 -0.38
N ILE A 76 2.79 15.11 -0.36
CA ILE A 76 3.66 16.00 0.39
C ILE A 76 4.25 16.94 -0.67
N LYS A 77 3.86 18.22 -0.63
CA LYS A 77 4.17 19.16 -1.72
C LYS A 77 3.64 18.57 -3.02
N GLU A 78 4.49 18.28 -3.99
CA GLU A 78 4.06 17.73 -5.28
C GLU A 78 4.26 16.23 -5.38
N GLU A 79 4.81 15.59 -4.35
CA GLU A 79 5.10 14.16 -4.38
C GLU A 79 3.93 13.34 -3.90
N SER A 80 3.43 12.46 -4.76
CA SER A 80 2.37 11.52 -4.43
C SER A 80 2.90 10.44 -3.49
N LEU A 81 2.21 10.24 -2.35
CA LEU A 81 2.53 9.16 -1.44
C LEU A 81 2.28 7.79 -2.07
N SER A 82 1.25 7.68 -2.91
CA SER A 82 0.99 6.44 -3.63
C SER A 82 2.13 6.08 -4.56
N VAL A 83 2.60 7.07 -5.35
CA VAL A 83 3.75 6.84 -6.23
C VAL A 83 4.99 6.49 -5.41
N TYR A 84 5.24 7.21 -4.30
CA TYR A 84 6.38 6.93 -3.43
C TYR A 84 6.36 5.48 -2.95
N MET A 85 5.22 5.03 -2.44
CA MET A 85 5.11 3.67 -1.89
C MET A 85 5.32 2.61 -2.96
N VAL A 86 4.75 2.79 -4.14
CA VAL A 86 4.90 1.83 -5.23
C VAL A 86 6.32 1.87 -5.80
N LYS A 87 6.86 3.06 -6.03
CA LYS A 87 8.19 3.23 -6.62
C LYS A 87 9.30 2.67 -5.73
N ASN A 88 9.13 2.70 -4.43
CA ASN A 88 10.10 2.16 -3.49
C ASN A 88 9.81 0.70 -3.11
N GLY A 89 8.79 0.09 -3.68
CA GLY A 89 8.52 -1.34 -3.51
C GLY A 89 7.80 -1.71 -2.22
N TYR A 90 7.11 -0.76 -1.58
CA TYR A 90 6.37 -1.01 -0.33
C TYR A 90 4.86 -1.13 -0.52
N ALA A 91 4.38 -0.89 -1.73
CA ALA A 91 3.01 -1.14 -2.14
C ALA A 91 3.02 -1.54 -3.61
N PHE A 92 1.86 -1.98 -4.11
CA PHE A 92 1.77 -2.49 -5.47
C PHE A 92 0.69 -1.73 -6.24
N ASP A 93 0.92 -1.52 -7.55
CA ASP A 93 -0.11 -1.09 -8.46
C ASP A 93 -1.22 -2.16 -8.43
N TRP A 94 -2.45 -1.73 -8.14
CA TRP A 94 -3.59 -2.64 -8.05
C TRP A 94 -4.32 -2.64 -9.40
N PRO A 95 -4.02 -3.63 -10.26
CA PRO A 95 -4.42 -3.53 -11.67
C PRO A 95 -5.91 -3.50 -11.90
N TYR A 96 -6.69 -3.99 -10.94
CA TYR A 96 -8.15 -3.98 -11.06
C TYR A 96 -8.76 -2.60 -10.85
N TYR A 97 -8.00 -1.64 -10.30
CA TYR A 97 -8.53 -0.34 -9.91
C TYR A 97 -7.67 0.85 -10.33
N SER A 98 -6.43 0.63 -10.77
CA SER A 98 -5.50 1.72 -11.06
C SER A 98 -5.60 2.26 -12.49
N ASN A 99 -6.13 1.48 -13.42
CA ASN A 99 -6.04 1.76 -14.85
C ASN A 99 -4.60 2.00 -15.30
N GLY A 100 -3.64 1.31 -14.67
CA GLY A 100 -2.23 1.44 -15.03
C GLY A 100 -1.54 2.68 -14.49
N LYS A 101 -2.20 3.47 -13.64
CA LYS A 101 -1.67 4.73 -13.15
C LYS A 101 -0.31 4.57 -12.47
N PHE A 102 -0.10 3.48 -11.74
CA PHE A 102 1.14 3.26 -10.99
C PHE A 102 2.02 2.18 -11.61
N ALA A 103 1.71 1.74 -12.84
CA ALA A 103 2.45 0.67 -13.49
C ALA A 103 3.93 1.02 -13.72
N ASN A 104 4.21 2.25 -14.15
CA ASN A 104 5.60 2.68 -14.39
C ASN A 104 6.39 2.75 -13.10
N ALA A 105 5.79 3.25 -12.03
CA ALA A 105 6.44 3.27 -10.72
C ALA A 105 6.75 1.86 -10.24
N GLN A 106 5.83 0.92 -10.45
CA GLN A 106 6.04 -0.47 -10.08
C GLN A 106 7.15 -1.12 -10.90
N GLU A 107 7.21 -0.88 -12.20
CA GLU A 107 8.28 -1.41 -13.04
C GLU A 107 9.65 -0.93 -12.58
N TYR A 108 9.73 0.33 -12.17
CA TYR A 108 10.97 0.88 -11.61
C TYR A 108 11.39 0.11 -10.35
N ALA A 109 10.46 -0.10 -9.41
CA ALA A 109 10.76 -0.83 -8.18
C ALA A 109 11.16 -2.28 -8.46
N LYS A 110 10.45 -2.93 -9.38
CA LYS A 110 10.70 -4.32 -9.76
C LYS A 110 12.07 -4.48 -10.42
N LYS A 111 12.38 -3.61 -11.36
CA LYS A 111 13.65 -3.63 -12.09
C LYS A 111 14.84 -3.41 -11.15
N ASN A 112 14.69 -2.54 -10.18
CA ASN A 112 15.75 -2.20 -9.23
C ASN A 112 15.70 -3.04 -7.94
N LYS A 113 14.78 -4.00 -7.85
CA LYS A 113 14.62 -4.91 -6.71
C LYS A 113 14.48 -4.18 -5.38
N LEU A 114 13.63 -3.13 -5.38
CA LEU A 114 13.40 -2.30 -4.20
C LEU A 114 12.32 -2.89 -3.31
N GLY A 115 12.48 -2.68 -2.01
CA GLY A 115 11.48 -3.08 -1.03
C GLY A 115 11.13 -4.57 -1.14
N PHE A 116 9.84 -4.85 -1.26
CA PHE A 116 9.37 -6.24 -1.31
C PHE A 116 9.79 -6.98 -2.59
N TRP A 117 10.20 -6.26 -3.63
CA TRP A 117 10.71 -6.88 -4.85
C TRP A 117 12.03 -7.62 -4.65
N ASN A 118 12.68 -7.40 -3.51
CA ASN A 118 13.87 -8.15 -3.10
C ASN A 118 13.52 -9.28 -2.14
N MET A 119 12.25 -9.61 -2.00
CA MET A 119 11.73 -10.65 -1.09
C MET A 119 10.81 -11.60 -1.85
N LYS A 120 10.48 -12.72 -1.23
CA LYS A 120 9.38 -13.56 -1.69
C LYS A 120 8.10 -13.08 -1.03
N PHE A 121 7.08 -12.80 -1.82
CA PHE A 121 5.83 -12.22 -1.32
C PHE A 121 4.64 -12.72 -2.12
N GLU A 122 3.46 -12.51 -1.57
CA GLU A 122 2.21 -12.61 -2.31
C GLU A 122 1.62 -11.21 -2.45
N TYR A 123 0.97 -10.94 -3.58
CA TYR A 123 0.21 -9.71 -3.72
C TYR A 123 -0.86 -9.66 -2.64
N PRO A 124 -1.09 -8.49 -2.03
CA PRO A 124 -2.01 -8.39 -0.89
C PRO A 124 -3.42 -8.88 -1.22
N TRP A 125 -3.91 -8.59 -2.41
CA TRP A 125 -5.25 -9.03 -2.82
C TRP A 125 -5.35 -10.55 -2.96
N ILE A 126 -4.27 -11.22 -3.35
CA ILE A 126 -4.22 -12.68 -3.43
C ILE A 126 -4.17 -13.28 -2.03
N TRP A 127 -3.31 -12.73 -1.18
CA TRP A 127 -3.18 -13.18 0.21
C TRP A 127 -4.51 -13.05 0.96
N LYS A 128 -5.19 -11.90 0.82
CA LYS A 128 -6.51 -11.69 1.45
C LYS A 128 -7.57 -12.66 0.90
N ALA A 129 -7.55 -12.92 -0.41
CA ALA A 129 -8.50 -13.86 -1.01
C ALA A 129 -8.33 -15.27 -0.43
N LYS A 130 -7.09 -15.72 -0.22
CA LYS A 130 -6.84 -17.03 0.41
C LYS A 130 -7.39 -17.08 1.83
N ILE A 131 -7.24 -16.02 2.61
CA ILE A 131 -7.77 -15.96 3.98
C ILE A 131 -9.30 -16.02 3.98
N ARG A 132 -9.96 -15.31 3.07
CA ARG A 132 -11.42 -15.35 2.97
C ARG A 132 -11.95 -16.74 2.60
N GLN A 133 -11.18 -17.52 1.84
CA GLN A 133 -11.57 -18.88 1.44
C GLN A 133 -11.33 -19.90 2.55
N ASN A 134 -10.36 -19.67 3.40
CA ASN A 134 -9.99 -20.59 4.49
C ASN A 134 -10.74 -20.19 5.77
N LYS A 135 -12.01 -20.56 5.84
CA LYS A 135 -12.82 -20.29 7.04
C LYS A 135 -12.63 -21.35 8.10
#